data_3eacda350668c3d1b6e47bc1a1254b1b
#
_entry.id   3eacda350668c3d1b6e47bc1a1254b1b
#
_cell.length_a   1.000
_cell.length_b   1.000
_cell.length_c   1.000
_cell.angle_alpha   90.00
_cell.angle_beta   90.00
_cell.angle_gamma   90.00
#
_symmetry.space_group_name_H-M   'P 1'
#
loop_
_entity.id
_entity.type
_entity.pdbx_description
1 polymer ?
#
loop_
_entity_poly.entity_id
_entity_poly.type
_entity_poly.pdbx_seq_one_letter_code
_entity_poly.pdbx_strand_id
1 'polypeptide(L)'
;MILLPYSFILSSVIIHRKDDSKMTKIEKFELNDGTSLPAIGFGTVNVQGAQGLNSVLTAIDAGYRLIDTSTNYMNEGMVGEAIRRSSVPREELMINSKLPGKAHEYDKAIKMIQESLYRIDIDYFDKYLIHWPLPKQDKYEEAWQALVDAQKFGLIKTIGVSNFLPEHLERIIEKTGVTPATNQIERHPYFNNNALVEANKKLGILTEAWSPFGREINDVLENETIVKLAEKYGKEPAQIIIRWNLQNGVMPIVKASSFSHQKANLDVFDFELSKEDIQEIDALDKGEEGRVEAQHPNEYEEFD
;
A
#
# COMPACT_ATOMS: atom_id res chain seq x y z
N MET A 1 49.73 -58.22 10.66
CA MET A 1 48.47 -57.57 10.99
C MET A 1 48.51 -56.18 10.34
N ILE A 2 48.04 -56.11 9.09
CA ILE A 2 48.18 -54.94 8.22
C ILE A 2 46.82 -54.24 8.22
N LEU A 3 46.76 -53.00 8.74
CA LEU A 3 45.59 -52.16 8.71
C LEU A 3 45.58 -51.34 7.40
N LEU A 4 44.58 -51.59 6.57
CA LEU A 4 44.29 -50.76 5.40
C LEU A 4 43.42 -49.55 5.81
N PRO A 5 43.67 -48.34 5.28
CA PRO A 5 42.81 -47.17 5.54
C PRO A 5 41.61 -47.17 4.61
N TYR A 6 40.41 -47.01 5.18
CA TYR A 6 39.17 -46.73 4.45
C TYR A 6 39.17 -45.28 3.93
N SER A 7 39.25 -45.14 2.61
CA SER A 7 39.00 -43.89 1.91
C SER A 7 37.47 -43.66 1.81
N PHE A 8 36.95 -42.69 2.55
CA PHE A 8 35.61 -42.17 2.30
C PHE A 8 35.66 -41.21 1.09
N ILE A 9 35.07 -41.61 -0.02
CA ILE A 9 34.80 -40.75 -1.17
C ILE A 9 33.53 -39.98 -0.83
N LEU A 10 33.67 -38.71 -0.46
CA LEU A 10 32.57 -37.73 -0.38
C LEU A 10 32.25 -37.34 -1.82
N SER A 11 31.18 -37.91 -2.39
CA SER A 11 30.57 -37.40 -3.61
C SER A 11 29.83 -36.08 -3.27
N SER A 12 30.46 -35.00 -3.65
CA SER A 12 29.83 -33.65 -3.62
C SER A 12 28.67 -33.61 -4.61
N VAL A 13 27.44 -33.67 -4.10
CA VAL A 13 26.26 -33.34 -4.87
C VAL A 13 26.28 -31.84 -5.12
N ILE A 14 26.68 -31.44 -6.31
CA ILE A 14 26.51 -30.03 -6.78
C ILE A 14 25.03 -29.82 -7.04
N ILE A 15 24.35 -29.24 -6.08
CA ILE A 15 23.00 -28.69 -6.29
C ILE A 15 23.18 -27.45 -7.15
N HIS A 16 22.86 -27.54 -8.43
CA HIS A 16 22.71 -26.40 -9.29
C HIS A 16 21.51 -25.60 -8.75
N ARG A 17 21.79 -24.55 -7.98
CA ARG A 17 20.80 -23.48 -7.74
C ARG A 17 20.50 -22.87 -9.12
N LYS A 18 19.26 -23.04 -9.60
CA LYS A 18 18.76 -22.21 -10.69
C LYS A 18 18.95 -20.75 -10.27
N ASP A 19 19.57 -20.02 -11.17
CA ASP A 19 19.82 -18.58 -11.04
C ASP A 19 18.48 -17.82 -11.00
N ASP A 20 18.04 -17.47 -9.80
CA ASP A 20 16.82 -16.67 -9.55
C ASP A 20 17.06 -15.17 -9.82
N SER A 21 18.04 -14.82 -10.65
CA SER A 21 18.48 -13.44 -10.91
C SER A 21 17.60 -12.63 -11.86
N LYS A 22 16.34 -13.00 -12.07
CA LYS A 22 15.33 -12.09 -12.63
C LYS A 22 14.35 -11.68 -11.53
N MET A 23 14.80 -10.89 -10.55
CA MET A 23 13.87 -10.07 -9.82
C MET A 23 13.21 -9.13 -10.83
N THR A 24 11.91 -9.29 -11.03
CA THR A 24 11.10 -8.37 -11.84
C THR A 24 11.33 -6.97 -11.30
N LYS A 25 11.87 -6.06 -12.12
CA LYS A 25 12.12 -4.69 -11.69
C LYS A 25 10.76 -4.04 -11.44
N ILE A 26 10.41 -3.87 -10.16
CA ILE A 26 9.18 -3.19 -9.78
C ILE A 26 9.27 -1.75 -10.31
N GLU A 27 8.31 -1.37 -11.15
CA GLU A 27 8.18 0.00 -11.63
C GLU A 27 7.96 0.94 -10.44
N LYS A 28 8.23 2.23 -10.62
CA LYS A 28 8.06 3.25 -9.59
C LYS A 28 7.17 4.37 -10.09
N PHE A 29 6.45 4.99 -9.17
CA PHE A 29 5.77 6.26 -9.40
C PHE A 29 6.61 7.41 -8.85
N GLU A 30 6.83 8.44 -9.67
CA GLU A 30 7.42 9.70 -9.23
C GLU A 30 6.33 10.58 -8.61
N LEU A 31 6.65 11.22 -7.48
CA LEU A 31 5.74 12.08 -6.73
C LEU A 31 6.02 13.56 -6.96
N ASN A 32 5.06 14.42 -6.63
CA ASN A 32 5.18 15.88 -6.77
C ASN A 32 6.19 16.51 -5.81
N ASP A 33 6.62 15.81 -4.76
CA ASP A 33 7.65 16.23 -3.81
C ASP A 33 9.09 15.79 -4.23
N GLY A 34 9.22 15.14 -5.38
CA GLY A 34 10.49 14.64 -5.91
C GLY A 34 10.92 13.28 -5.37
N THR A 35 10.12 12.65 -4.51
CA THR A 35 10.34 11.26 -4.07
C THR A 35 9.73 10.28 -5.07
N SER A 36 10.02 8.98 -4.90
CA SER A 36 9.41 7.93 -5.71
C SER A 36 8.92 6.78 -4.85
N LEU A 37 7.79 6.15 -5.23
CA LEU A 37 7.22 4.98 -4.56
C LEU A 37 7.30 3.75 -5.46
N PRO A 38 7.52 2.54 -4.88
CA PRO A 38 7.28 1.29 -5.60
C PRO A 38 5.86 1.25 -6.16
N ALA A 39 5.68 0.66 -7.33
CA ALA A 39 4.37 0.64 -7.99
C ALA A 39 3.29 -0.17 -7.23
N ILE A 40 3.69 -1.02 -6.29
CA ILE A 40 2.79 -1.87 -5.49
C ILE A 40 3.23 -1.81 -4.03
N GLY A 41 2.27 -1.54 -3.11
CA GLY A 41 2.49 -1.57 -1.66
C GLY A 41 1.87 -2.82 -1.01
N PHE A 42 2.41 -3.22 0.15
CA PHE A 42 1.86 -4.29 0.98
C PHE A 42 1.08 -3.72 2.17
N GLY A 43 -0.23 -3.98 2.20
CA GLY A 43 -1.14 -3.51 3.25
C GLY A 43 -1.20 -4.47 4.43
N THR A 44 -1.27 -3.91 5.65
CA THR A 44 -1.25 -4.69 6.90
C THR A 44 -2.55 -4.62 7.69
N VAL A 45 -3.65 -4.13 7.13
CA VAL A 45 -4.95 -4.14 7.82
C VAL A 45 -5.34 -5.58 8.21
N ASN A 46 -5.72 -5.80 9.48
CA ASN A 46 -6.03 -7.13 10.05
C ASN A 46 -4.86 -8.14 10.00
N VAL A 47 -3.62 -7.65 9.92
CA VAL A 47 -2.40 -8.47 9.97
C VAL A 47 -1.79 -8.30 11.37
N GLN A 48 -1.90 -9.31 12.25
CA GLN A 48 -1.54 -9.19 13.66
C GLN A 48 -0.86 -10.46 14.20
N GLY A 49 -0.19 -10.34 15.35
CA GLY A 49 0.45 -11.43 16.06
C GLY A 49 1.58 -12.12 15.29
N ALA A 50 1.90 -13.36 15.68
CA ALA A 50 3.01 -14.10 15.07
C ALA A 50 2.78 -14.44 13.59
N GLN A 51 1.53 -14.72 13.19
CA GLN A 51 1.18 -14.95 11.79
C GLN A 51 1.33 -13.65 10.97
N GLY A 52 0.93 -12.52 11.54
CA GLY A 52 1.10 -11.21 10.93
C GLY A 52 2.57 -10.86 10.73
N LEU A 53 3.39 -11.07 11.75
CA LEU A 53 4.84 -10.88 11.67
C LEU A 53 5.43 -11.70 10.50
N ASN A 54 5.10 -12.98 10.42
CA ASN A 54 5.57 -13.84 9.33
C ASN A 54 5.06 -13.36 7.96
N SER A 55 3.82 -12.89 7.87
CA SER A 55 3.24 -12.38 6.62
C SER A 55 4.00 -11.14 6.11
N VAL A 56 4.39 -10.22 7.00
CA VAL A 56 5.19 -9.03 6.61
C VAL A 56 6.61 -9.45 6.19
N LEU A 57 7.25 -10.35 6.94
CA LEU A 57 8.57 -10.88 6.57
C LEU A 57 8.55 -11.55 5.20
N THR A 58 7.60 -12.44 4.95
CA THR A 58 7.50 -13.11 3.65
C THR A 58 7.16 -12.14 2.52
N ALA A 59 6.41 -11.07 2.78
CA ALA A 59 6.16 -10.01 1.78
C ALA A 59 7.46 -9.27 1.43
N ILE A 60 8.28 -8.91 2.42
CA ILE A 60 9.59 -8.29 2.18
C ILE A 60 10.50 -9.25 1.38
N ASP A 61 10.53 -10.53 1.73
CA ASP A 61 11.30 -11.57 1.03
C ASP A 61 10.76 -11.80 -0.40
N ALA A 62 9.46 -11.66 -0.63
CA ALA A 62 8.85 -11.73 -1.97
C ALA A 62 9.26 -10.56 -2.87
N GLY A 63 9.71 -9.43 -2.29
CA GLY A 63 10.17 -8.26 -3.02
C GLY A 63 9.39 -6.96 -2.72
N TYR A 64 8.38 -6.96 -1.86
CA TYR A 64 7.74 -5.71 -1.46
C TYR A 64 8.73 -4.79 -0.76
N ARG A 65 8.67 -3.50 -1.09
CA ARG A 65 9.53 -2.47 -0.52
C ARG A 65 8.75 -1.34 0.14
N LEU A 66 7.42 -1.28 -0.04
CA LEU A 66 6.53 -0.38 0.67
C LEU A 66 5.59 -1.21 1.56
N ILE A 67 5.63 -0.94 2.87
CA ILE A 67 4.75 -1.54 3.90
C ILE A 67 3.81 -0.46 4.40
N ASP A 68 2.51 -0.67 4.17
CA ASP A 68 1.44 0.24 4.56
C ASP A 68 0.75 -0.25 5.83
N THR A 69 0.85 0.53 6.89
CA THR A 69 0.18 0.30 8.16
C THR A 69 -0.64 1.52 8.61
N SER A 70 -1.14 1.52 9.82
CA SER A 70 -1.84 2.62 10.47
C SER A 70 -1.81 2.45 11.97
N THR A 71 -1.83 3.55 12.71
CA THR A 71 -2.01 3.55 14.18
C THR A 71 -3.24 2.72 14.58
N ASN A 72 -4.35 2.84 13.86
CA ASN A 72 -5.60 2.15 14.16
C ASN A 72 -5.60 0.65 13.85
N TYR A 73 -4.60 0.14 13.13
CA TYR A 73 -4.49 -1.30 12.89
C TYR A 73 -3.90 -2.05 14.10
N MET A 74 -3.43 -1.33 15.13
CA MET A 74 -2.86 -1.89 16.36
C MET A 74 -1.72 -2.88 16.10
N ASN A 75 -0.95 -2.67 15.03
CA ASN A 75 0.10 -3.60 14.60
C ASN A 75 1.43 -2.91 14.26
N GLU A 76 1.59 -1.61 14.54
CA GLU A 76 2.82 -0.86 14.26
C GLU A 76 4.05 -1.51 14.92
N GLY A 77 3.95 -1.98 16.17
CA GLY A 77 5.05 -2.68 16.85
C GLY A 77 5.43 -4.01 16.18
N MET A 78 4.44 -4.75 15.65
CA MET A 78 4.68 -5.98 14.89
C MET A 78 5.35 -5.67 13.55
N VAL A 79 4.94 -4.60 12.87
CA VAL A 79 5.61 -4.13 11.62
C VAL A 79 7.06 -3.75 11.91
N GLY A 80 7.33 -3.01 13.00
CA GLY A 80 8.68 -2.68 13.44
C GLY A 80 9.54 -3.92 13.70
N GLU A 81 8.97 -4.94 14.36
CA GLU A 81 9.67 -6.21 14.57
C GLU A 81 9.98 -6.95 13.26
N ALA A 82 9.07 -6.90 12.27
CA ALA A 82 9.34 -7.47 10.95
C ALA A 82 10.49 -6.73 10.23
N ILE A 83 10.53 -5.41 10.32
CA ILE A 83 11.63 -4.60 9.75
C ILE A 83 12.97 -5.01 10.37
N ARG A 84 13.05 -5.11 11.70
CA ARG A 84 14.28 -5.49 12.41
C ARG A 84 14.76 -6.91 12.09
N ARG A 85 13.83 -7.85 11.85
CA ARG A 85 14.15 -9.24 11.50
C ARG A 85 14.42 -9.46 10.02
N SER A 86 14.04 -8.50 9.18
CA SER A 86 14.25 -8.58 7.75
C SER A 86 15.75 -8.59 7.40
N SER A 87 16.11 -9.31 6.34
CA SER A 87 17.44 -9.25 5.75
C SER A 87 17.63 -8.02 4.85
N VAL A 88 16.54 -7.28 4.54
CA VAL A 88 16.56 -6.07 3.72
C VAL A 88 16.92 -4.87 4.61
N PRO A 89 17.91 -4.06 4.24
CA PRO A 89 18.27 -2.86 4.98
C PRO A 89 17.08 -1.89 5.13
N ARG A 90 17.00 -1.19 6.29
CA ARG A 90 15.92 -0.24 6.60
C ARG A 90 15.74 0.83 5.52
N GLU A 91 16.83 1.31 4.96
CA GLU A 91 16.88 2.34 3.92
C GLU A 91 16.33 1.89 2.57
N GLU A 92 16.21 0.59 2.34
CA GLU A 92 15.56 0.02 1.16
C GLU A 92 14.06 -0.20 1.34
N LEU A 93 13.55 -0.07 2.59
CA LEU A 93 12.14 -0.22 2.92
C LEU A 93 11.48 1.16 3.05
N MET A 94 10.29 1.28 2.53
CA MET A 94 9.42 2.44 2.69
C MET A 94 8.30 2.09 3.66
N ILE A 95 8.26 2.80 4.79
CA ILE A 95 7.28 2.56 5.84
C ILE A 95 6.27 3.69 5.84
N ASN A 96 5.01 3.32 5.61
CA ASN A 96 3.87 4.22 5.66
C ASN A 96 3.00 3.92 6.88
N SER A 97 2.61 4.95 7.63
CA SER A 97 1.54 4.87 8.63
C SER A 97 0.55 6.02 8.47
N LYS A 98 -0.45 6.11 9.33
CA LYS A 98 -1.55 7.07 9.18
C LYS A 98 -1.94 7.67 10.53
N LEU A 99 -2.18 8.99 10.51
CA LEU A 99 -2.68 9.77 11.64
C LEU A 99 -4.16 9.43 11.88
N PRO A 100 -4.54 8.94 13.06
CA PRO A 100 -5.94 8.64 13.37
C PRO A 100 -6.74 9.93 13.65
N GLY A 101 -8.05 9.88 13.42
CA GLY A 101 -8.95 11.02 13.57
C GLY A 101 -8.95 11.67 14.95
N LYS A 102 -8.76 10.90 16.01
CA LYS A 102 -8.64 11.41 17.38
C LYS A 102 -7.45 12.34 17.64
N ALA A 103 -6.51 12.38 16.70
CA ALA A 103 -5.29 13.15 16.80
C ALA A 103 -5.20 14.31 15.79
N HIS A 104 -6.30 14.79 15.24
CA HIS A 104 -6.29 15.86 14.23
C HIS A 104 -5.92 17.26 14.77
N GLU A 105 -6.07 17.54 16.08
CA GLU A 105 -5.55 18.77 16.66
C GLU A 105 -4.02 18.83 16.52
N TYR A 106 -3.45 19.98 16.17
CA TYR A 106 -2.04 20.15 15.84
C TYR A 106 -1.08 19.50 16.86
N ASP A 107 -1.19 19.85 18.14
CA ASP A 107 -0.29 19.31 19.18
C ASP A 107 -0.47 17.80 19.40
N LYS A 108 -1.71 17.31 19.23
CA LYS A 108 -2.00 15.87 19.31
C LYS A 108 -1.41 15.13 18.11
N ALA A 109 -1.47 15.72 16.93
CA ALA A 109 -0.92 15.14 15.70
C ALA A 109 0.59 14.96 15.80
N ILE A 110 1.34 15.99 16.24
CA ILE A 110 2.79 15.91 16.45
C ILE A 110 3.14 14.80 17.46
N LYS A 111 2.45 14.77 18.61
CA LYS A 111 2.67 13.72 19.62
C LYS A 111 2.34 12.34 19.07
N MET A 112 1.26 12.18 18.31
CA MET A 112 0.86 10.90 17.75
C MET A 112 1.89 10.39 16.74
N ILE A 113 2.46 11.26 15.90
CA ILE A 113 3.53 10.90 14.96
C ILE A 113 4.75 10.39 15.75
N GLN A 114 5.16 11.07 16.81
CA GLN A 114 6.29 10.66 17.66
C GLN A 114 6.01 9.30 18.34
N GLU A 115 4.83 9.12 18.92
CA GLU A 115 4.42 7.85 19.54
C GLU A 115 4.36 6.70 18.50
N SER A 116 3.96 7.01 17.27
CA SER A 116 3.93 6.05 16.16
C SER A 116 5.37 5.62 15.80
N LEU A 117 6.31 6.55 15.73
CA LEU A 117 7.75 6.26 15.53
C LEU A 117 8.30 5.36 16.64
N TYR A 118 7.96 5.65 17.92
CA TYR A 118 8.38 4.83 19.06
C TYR A 118 7.80 3.42 19.01
N ARG A 119 6.53 3.26 18.60
CA ARG A 119 5.90 1.93 18.50
C ARG A 119 6.52 1.07 17.40
N ILE A 120 6.86 1.66 16.25
CA ILE A 120 7.53 0.94 15.15
C ILE A 120 9.02 0.76 15.46
N ASP A 121 9.60 1.62 16.28
CA ASP A 121 11.03 1.67 16.60
C ASP A 121 11.88 2.05 15.37
N ILE A 122 11.53 3.19 14.75
CA ILE A 122 12.23 3.81 13.62
C ILE A 122 12.42 5.31 13.85
N ASP A 123 13.43 5.90 13.22
CA ASP A 123 13.77 7.32 13.38
C ASP A 123 12.87 8.25 12.54
N TYR A 124 12.34 7.76 11.41
CA TYR A 124 11.49 8.53 10.50
C TYR A 124 10.54 7.60 9.73
N PHE A 125 9.40 8.16 9.33
CA PHE A 125 8.53 7.55 8.33
C PHE A 125 8.97 7.96 6.92
N ASP A 126 8.97 7.01 5.98
CA ASP A 126 9.16 7.33 4.57
C ASP A 126 7.93 8.03 4.01
N LYS A 127 6.73 7.65 4.48
CA LYS A 127 5.47 8.30 4.15
C LYS A 127 4.52 8.28 5.37
N TYR A 128 3.72 9.34 5.52
CA TYR A 128 2.69 9.41 6.56
C TYR A 128 1.45 10.12 6.03
N LEU A 129 0.27 9.59 6.33
CA LEU A 129 -1.00 10.08 5.80
C LEU A 129 -1.92 10.58 6.93
N ILE A 130 -2.81 11.53 6.64
CA ILE A 130 -4.05 11.67 7.42
C ILE A 130 -4.98 10.54 6.99
N HIS A 131 -5.50 9.75 7.95
CA HIS A 131 -6.25 8.52 7.63
C HIS A 131 -7.62 8.82 7.01
N TRP A 132 -8.37 9.79 7.57
CA TRP A 132 -9.66 10.25 7.09
C TRP A 132 -9.78 11.76 7.29
N PRO A 133 -10.56 12.51 6.47
CA PRO A 133 -10.70 13.96 6.65
C PRO A 133 -11.54 14.31 7.88
N LEU A 134 -12.58 13.54 8.20
CA LEU A 134 -13.52 13.77 9.30
C LEU A 134 -14.05 15.22 9.33
N PRO A 135 -14.74 15.69 8.26
CA PRO A 135 -15.10 17.09 8.11
C PRO A 135 -16.06 17.59 9.20
N LYS A 136 -16.82 16.72 9.85
CA LYS A 136 -17.68 17.09 11.00
C LYS A 136 -16.87 17.54 12.22
N GLN A 137 -15.64 17.07 12.38
CA GLN A 137 -14.73 17.53 13.43
C GLN A 137 -14.03 18.84 13.05
N ASP A 138 -13.94 19.15 11.76
CA ASP A 138 -13.33 20.36 11.17
C ASP A 138 -11.90 20.64 11.69
N LYS A 139 -11.07 19.57 11.78
CA LYS A 139 -9.70 19.61 12.31
C LYS A 139 -8.63 19.14 11.32
N TYR A 140 -9.00 18.65 10.15
CA TYR A 140 -8.02 18.09 9.20
C TYR A 140 -7.05 19.14 8.61
N GLU A 141 -7.38 20.43 8.66
CA GLU A 141 -6.43 21.50 8.30
C GLU A 141 -5.31 21.63 9.34
N GLU A 142 -5.64 21.50 10.64
CA GLU A 142 -4.64 21.47 11.73
C GLU A 142 -3.77 20.24 11.61
N ALA A 143 -4.39 19.08 11.33
CA ALA A 143 -3.67 17.81 11.09
C ALA A 143 -2.72 17.93 9.91
N TRP A 144 -3.15 18.54 8.80
CA TRP A 144 -2.30 18.75 7.63
C TRP A 144 -1.12 19.68 7.93
N GLN A 145 -1.36 20.79 8.64
CA GLN A 145 -0.28 21.68 9.08
C GLN A 145 0.75 20.94 9.95
N ALA A 146 0.29 20.05 10.84
CA ALA A 146 1.17 19.25 11.66
C ALA A 146 2.05 18.27 10.82
N LEU A 147 1.47 17.65 9.78
CA LEU A 147 2.25 16.81 8.87
C LEU A 147 3.30 17.62 8.10
N VAL A 148 2.93 18.82 7.61
CA VAL A 148 3.85 19.74 6.93
C VAL A 148 5.03 20.11 7.82
N ASP A 149 4.79 20.39 9.10
CA ASP A 149 5.85 20.74 10.03
C ASP A 149 6.65 19.51 10.50
N ALA A 150 6.01 18.35 10.69
CA ALA A 150 6.69 17.09 10.96
C ALA A 150 7.65 16.67 9.82
N GLN A 151 7.29 16.98 8.56
CA GLN A 151 8.18 16.80 7.41
C GLN A 151 9.41 17.73 7.51
N LYS A 152 9.22 18.99 7.83
CA LYS A 152 10.34 19.95 8.05
C LYS A 152 11.22 19.54 9.22
N PHE A 153 10.66 18.92 10.26
CA PHE A 153 11.41 18.39 11.41
C PHE A 153 12.17 17.09 11.09
N GLY A 154 11.98 16.51 9.91
CA GLY A 154 12.62 15.26 9.49
C GLY A 154 11.98 14.00 10.08
N LEU A 155 10.81 14.08 10.69
CA LEU A 155 10.07 12.93 11.21
C LEU A 155 9.39 12.13 10.09
N ILE A 156 9.09 12.78 8.97
CA ILE A 156 8.42 12.21 7.80
C ILE A 156 9.13 12.71 6.54
N LYS A 157 9.36 11.82 5.56
CA LYS A 157 9.92 12.22 4.26
C LYS A 157 8.85 12.72 3.29
N THR A 158 7.78 11.95 3.11
CA THR A 158 6.67 12.24 2.18
C THR A 158 5.36 12.30 2.95
N ILE A 159 4.58 13.34 2.73
CA ILE A 159 3.27 13.52 3.37
C ILE A 159 2.14 13.40 2.36
N GLY A 160 1.05 12.81 2.79
CA GLY A 160 -0.14 12.60 1.98
C GLY A 160 -1.39 12.49 2.83
N VAL A 161 -2.47 12.13 2.17
CA VAL A 161 -3.78 11.96 2.80
C VAL A 161 -4.42 10.64 2.37
N SER A 162 -5.48 10.27 3.05
CA SER A 162 -6.32 9.13 2.69
C SER A 162 -7.79 9.52 2.77
N ASN A 163 -8.58 9.09 1.79
CA ASN A 163 -10.04 9.32 1.70
C ASN A 163 -10.45 10.80 1.56
N PHE A 164 -9.58 11.66 1.05
CA PHE A 164 -9.89 13.07 0.83
C PHE A 164 -10.63 13.26 -0.50
N LEU A 165 -11.75 13.99 -0.48
CA LEU A 165 -12.46 14.44 -1.65
C LEU A 165 -11.85 15.77 -2.18
N PRO A 166 -12.18 16.22 -3.41
CA PRO A 166 -11.62 17.44 -3.98
C PRO A 166 -11.74 18.67 -3.06
N GLU A 167 -12.89 18.87 -2.44
CA GLU A 167 -13.13 19.98 -1.51
C GLU A 167 -12.23 19.95 -0.27
N HIS A 168 -11.89 18.76 0.22
CA HIS A 168 -10.95 18.61 1.34
C HIS A 168 -9.52 18.94 0.92
N LEU A 169 -9.13 18.48 -0.28
CA LEU A 169 -7.80 18.75 -0.86
C LEU A 169 -7.62 20.25 -1.10
N GLU A 170 -8.59 20.92 -1.71
CA GLU A 170 -8.55 22.35 -1.97
C GLU A 170 -8.31 23.15 -0.68
N ARG A 171 -9.06 22.85 0.39
CA ARG A 171 -8.92 23.54 1.69
C ARG A 171 -7.53 23.39 2.30
N ILE A 172 -6.96 22.20 2.35
CA ILE A 172 -5.63 22.00 2.95
C ILE A 172 -4.52 22.60 2.10
N ILE A 173 -4.64 22.59 0.77
CA ILE A 173 -3.70 23.21 -0.15
C ILE A 173 -3.77 24.74 -0.02
N GLU A 174 -4.98 25.33 -0.03
CA GLU A 174 -5.15 26.77 0.14
C GLU A 174 -4.58 27.24 1.48
N LYS A 175 -4.80 26.50 2.55
CA LYS A 175 -4.34 26.82 3.91
C LYS A 175 -2.83 26.84 4.06
N THR A 176 -2.12 25.88 3.44
CA THR A 176 -0.70 25.64 3.71
C THR A 176 0.21 25.95 2.52
N GLY A 177 -0.35 26.02 1.31
CA GLY A 177 0.43 26.08 0.06
C GLY A 177 1.12 24.76 -0.29
N VAL A 178 0.87 23.67 0.45
CA VAL A 178 1.51 22.36 0.23
C VAL A 178 0.48 21.37 -0.30
N THR A 179 0.78 20.78 -1.46
CA THR A 179 -0.05 19.75 -2.09
C THR A 179 0.35 18.37 -1.55
N PRO A 180 -0.61 17.53 -1.12
CA PRO A 180 -0.30 16.15 -0.76
C PRO A 180 0.41 15.40 -1.89
N ALA A 181 1.39 14.57 -1.55
CA ALA A 181 2.06 13.74 -2.54
C ALA A 181 1.18 12.57 -3.01
N THR A 182 0.37 12.04 -2.10
CA THR A 182 -0.54 10.92 -2.40
C THR A 182 -1.91 11.13 -1.75
N ASN A 183 -2.95 10.53 -2.36
CA ASN A 183 -4.27 10.36 -1.77
C ASN A 183 -4.66 8.88 -1.89
N GLN A 184 -4.70 8.16 -0.76
CA GLN A 184 -5.03 6.74 -0.70
C GLN A 184 -6.55 6.58 -0.55
N ILE A 185 -7.22 6.04 -1.57
CA ILE A 185 -8.70 5.97 -1.64
C ILE A 185 -9.19 4.55 -1.87
N GLU A 186 -10.46 4.30 -1.56
CA GLU A 186 -11.13 3.07 -1.99
C GLU A 186 -11.18 3.01 -3.51
N ARG A 187 -10.67 1.89 -4.08
CA ARG A 187 -10.75 1.64 -5.52
C ARG A 187 -10.64 0.17 -5.84
N HIS A 188 -11.66 -0.36 -6.50
CA HIS A 188 -11.74 -1.72 -7.02
C HIS A 188 -12.74 -1.75 -8.19
N PRO A 189 -12.86 -2.85 -8.96
CA PRO A 189 -13.73 -2.88 -10.14
C PRO A 189 -15.19 -2.49 -9.91
N TYR A 190 -15.77 -2.76 -8.73
CA TYR A 190 -17.16 -2.39 -8.40
C TYR A 190 -17.32 -0.96 -7.86
N PHE A 191 -16.22 -0.32 -7.51
CA PHE A 191 -16.14 1.09 -7.16
C PHE A 191 -14.83 1.67 -7.72
N ASN A 192 -14.86 2.02 -9.01
CA ASN A 192 -13.65 2.43 -9.72
C ASN A 192 -13.17 3.84 -9.35
N ASN A 193 -14.04 4.68 -8.82
CA ASN A 193 -13.74 6.01 -8.30
C ASN A 193 -12.93 6.89 -9.29
N ASN A 194 -13.16 6.69 -10.60
CA ASN A 194 -12.39 7.33 -11.67
C ASN A 194 -12.45 8.85 -11.61
N ALA A 195 -13.58 9.43 -11.18
CA ALA A 195 -13.72 10.88 -11.03
C ALA A 195 -12.71 11.46 -10.02
N LEU A 196 -12.51 10.78 -8.88
CA LEU A 196 -11.54 11.20 -7.87
C LEU A 196 -10.09 10.93 -8.31
N VAL A 197 -9.84 9.83 -9.04
CA VAL A 197 -8.53 9.56 -9.67
C VAL A 197 -8.13 10.72 -10.59
N GLU A 198 -9.04 11.15 -11.47
CA GLU A 198 -8.78 12.26 -12.38
C GLU A 198 -8.64 13.62 -11.65
N ALA A 199 -9.39 13.84 -10.56
CA ALA A 199 -9.23 15.03 -9.74
C ALA A 199 -7.85 15.07 -9.06
N ASN A 200 -7.40 13.98 -8.45
CA ASN A 200 -6.06 13.84 -7.88
C ASN A 200 -4.98 14.11 -8.92
N LYS A 201 -5.09 13.49 -10.10
CA LYS A 201 -4.14 13.65 -11.21
C LYS A 201 -4.00 15.10 -11.67
N LYS A 202 -5.11 15.85 -11.75
CA LYS A 202 -5.09 17.28 -12.10
C LYS A 202 -4.32 18.14 -11.10
N LEU A 203 -4.28 17.73 -9.84
CA LEU A 203 -3.53 18.36 -8.76
C LEU A 203 -2.07 17.84 -8.68
N GLY A 204 -1.68 16.88 -9.51
CA GLY A 204 -0.38 16.22 -9.43
C GLY A 204 -0.23 15.28 -8.23
N ILE A 205 -1.34 14.81 -7.67
CA ILE A 205 -1.39 13.88 -6.53
C ILE A 205 -1.48 12.46 -7.05
N LEU A 206 -0.58 11.57 -6.61
CA LEU A 206 -0.68 10.14 -6.93
C LEU A 206 -1.86 9.52 -6.17
N THR A 207 -2.72 8.81 -6.89
CA THR A 207 -3.76 7.99 -6.26
C THR A 207 -3.20 6.64 -5.85
N GLU A 208 -3.48 6.24 -4.61
CA GLU A 208 -3.25 4.89 -4.11
C GLU A 208 -4.60 4.20 -3.91
N ALA A 209 -4.70 2.91 -4.26
CA ALA A 209 -5.92 2.14 -4.09
C ALA A 209 -5.85 1.26 -2.84
N TRP A 210 -6.66 1.53 -1.82
CA TRP A 210 -6.87 0.56 -0.76
C TRP A 210 -8.01 -0.41 -1.13
N SER A 211 -7.92 -1.64 -0.60
CA SER A 211 -8.85 -2.75 -0.90
C SER A 211 -9.06 -2.99 -2.42
N PRO A 212 -7.99 -3.09 -3.23
CA PRO A 212 -8.14 -3.19 -4.68
C PRO A 212 -8.89 -4.44 -5.15
N PHE A 213 -9.02 -5.46 -4.29
CA PHE A 213 -9.78 -6.68 -4.56
C PHE A 213 -11.20 -6.67 -3.98
N GLY A 214 -11.70 -5.50 -3.56
CA GLY A 214 -12.88 -5.40 -2.71
C GLY A 214 -12.58 -5.91 -1.30
N ARG A 215 -13.46 -5.66 -0.34
CA ARG A 215 -13.46 -6.29 0.97
C ARG A 215 -14.42 -7.47 0.97
N GLU A 216 -14.91 -7.83 2.15
CA GLU A 216 -15.86 -8.91 2.41
C GLU A 216 -17.16 -8.82 1.61
N ILE A 217 -17.39 -7.70 0.92
CA ILE A 217 -18.62 -7.42 0.17
C ILE A 217 -18.66 -8.15 -1.17
N ASN A 218 -17.50 -8.65 -1.67
CA ASN A 218 -17.38 -8.79 -3.10
C ASN A 218 -16.54 -9.99 -3.51
N ASP A 219 -17.18 -10.82 -4.24
CA ASP A 219 -16.67 -11.80 -5.18
C ASP A 219 -15.98 -11.15 -6.42
N VAL A 220 -15.34 -9.98 -6.24
CA VAL A 220 -14.65 -9.27 -7.34
C VAL A 220 -13.66 -10.17 -8.06
N LEU A 221 -12.93 -11.01 -7.31
CA LEU A 221 -11.99 -11.97 -7.88
C LEU A 221 -12.69 -13.13 -8.62
N GLU A 222 -13.95 -13.40 -8.32
CA GLU A 222 -14.77 -14.45 -8.93
C GLU A 222 -15.68 -13.90 -10.04
N ASN A 223 -15.66 -12.58 -10.28
CA ASN A 223 -16.46 -11.95 -11.32
C ASN A 223 -16.11 -12.53 -12.71
N GLU A 224 -17.12 -12.91 -13.48
CA GLU A 224 -16.96 -13.58 -14.78
C GLU A 224 -16.06 -12.80 -15.75
N THR A 225 -16.17 -11.47 -15.80
CA THR A 225 -15.30 -10.61 -16.64
C THR A 225 -13.84 -10.70 -16.18
N ILE A 226 -13.58 -10.62 -14.88
CA ILE A 226 -12.22 -10.70 -14.33
C ILE A 226 -11.62 -12.09 -14.57
N VAL A 227 -12.40 -13.16 -14.33
CA VAL A 227 -11.96 -14.55 -14.57
C VAL A 227 -11.67 -14.78 -16.06
N LYS A 228 -12.53 -14.34 -16.97
CA LYS A 228 -12.32 -14.42 -18.43
C LYS A 228 -11.03 -13.69 -18.85
N LEU A 229 -10.77 -12.51 -18.29
CA LEU A 229 -9.54 -11.78 -18.59
C LEU A 229 -8.31 -12.50 -18.01
N ALA A 230 -8.42 -13.07 -16.82
CA ALA A 230 -7.35 -13.87 -16.22
C ALA A 230 -6.98 -15.06 -17.14
N GLU A 231 -7.95 -15.79 -17.63
CA GLU A 231 -7.74 -16.88 -18.61
C GLU A 231 -7.11 -16.36 -19.92
N LYS A 232 -7.59 -15.24 -20.46
CA LYS A 232 -7.06 -14.61 -21.68
C LYS A 232 -5.58 -14.29 -21.60
N TYR A 233 -5.12 -13.79 -20.44
CA TYR A 233 -3.73 -13.38 -20.23
C TYR A 233 -2.86 -14.47 -19.57
N GLY A 234 -3.44 -15.61 -19.18
CA GLY A 234 -2.74 -16.68 -18.45
C GLY A 234 -2.26 -16.22 -17.07
N LYS A 235 -3.05 -15.38 -16.40
CA LYS A 235 -2.77 -14.76 -15.10
C LYS A 235 -3.85 -15.09 -14.08
N GLU A 236 -3.60 -14.79 -12.79
CA GLU A 236 -4.62 -14.89 -11.75
C GLU A 236 -5.53 -13.64 -11.74
N PRO A 237 -6.82 -13.74 -11.30
CA PRO A 237 -7.73 -12.61 -11.19
C PRO A 237 -7.15 -11.39 -10.46
N ALA A 238 -6.41 -11.61 -9.37
CA ALA A 238 -5.75 -10.54 -8.62
C ALA A 238 -4.72 -9.78 -9.47
N GLN A 239 -3.98 -10.46 -10.34
CA GLN A 239 -3.00 -9.84 -11.23
C GLN A 239 -3.66 -8.93 -12.27
N ILE A 240 -4.84 -9.30 -12.77
CA ILE A 240 -5.64 -8.47 -13.68
C ILE A 240 -6.03 -7.16 -13.01
N ILE A 241 -6.54 -7.22 -11.78
CA ILE A 241 -6.97 -6.02 -11.04
C ILE A 241 -5.77 -5.13 -10.66
N ILE A 242 -4.64 -5.73 -10.30
CA ILE A 242 -3.40 -4.97 -10.04
C ILE A 242 -2.97 -4.25 -11.33
N ARG A 243 -2.92 -4.96 -12.45
CA ARG A 243 -2.50 -4.39 -13.74
C ARG A 243 -3.43 -3.29 -14.21
N TRP A 244 -4.75 -3.46 -14.03
CA TRP A 244 -5.76 -2.43 -14.31
C TRP A 244 -5.50 -1.15 -13.50
N ASN A 245 -5.21 -1.25 -12.19
CA ASN A 245 -4.84 -0.09 -11.38
C ASN A 245 -3.58 0.59 -11.92
N LEU A 246 -2.52 -0.17 -12.17
CA LEU A 246 -1.23 0.35 -12.65
C LEU A 246 -1.38 1.07 -14.00
N GLN A 247 -2.14 0.52 -14.94
CA GLN A 247 -2.37 1.14 -16.26
C GLN A 247 -3.25 2.38 -16.19
N ASN A 248 -4.06 2.52 -15.14
CA ASN A 248 -4.79 3.76 -14.83
C ASN A 248 -3.95 4.78 -14.03
N GLY A 249 -2.65 4.54 -13.81
CA GLY A 249 -1.77 5.42 -13.04
C GLY A 249 -2.07 5.42 -11.54
N VAL A 250 -2.64 4.33 -11.02
CA VAL A 250 -3.01 4.15 -9.62
C VAL A 250 -2.11 3.09 -8.98
N MET A 251 -1.57 3.37 -7.79
CA MET A 251 -0.74 2.47 -7.02
C MET A 251 -1.58 1.58 -6.11
N PRO A 252 -1.72 0.26 -6.34
CA PRO A 252 -2.49 -0.61 -5.46
C PRO A 252 -1.73 -0.97 -4.19
N ILE A 253 -2.44 -0.93 -3.04
CA ILE A 253 -2.00 -1.46 -1.77
C ILE A 253 -2.67 -2.83 -1.59
N VAL A 254 -1.92 -3.90 -1.80
CA VAL A 254 -2.43 -5.27 -1.79
C VAL A 254 -2.10 -6.00 -0.50
N LYS A 255 -2.92 -6.98 -0.14
CA LYS A 255 -2.65 -7.90 0.96
C LYS A 255 -2.77 -9.34 0.47
N ALA A 256 -1.82 -10.18 0.86
CA ALA A 256 -1.88 -11.62 0.64
C ALA A 256 -1.27 -12.35 1.84
N SER A 257 -1.90 -13.44 2.26
CA SER A 257 -1.49 -14.22 3.44
C SER A 257 -0.44 -15.30 3.12
N SER A 258 -0.35 -15.73 1.86
CA SER A 258 0.60 -16.75 1.43
C SER A 258 1.73 -16.15 0.59
N PHE A 259 2.94 -16.70 0.73
CA PHE A 259 4.11 -16.29 -0.06
C PHE A 259 3.89 -16.43 -1.57
N SER A 260 3.15 -17.48 -2.01
CA SER A 260 2.82 -17.68 -3.42
C SER A 260 1.98 -16.53 -3.98
N HIS A 261 0.92 -16.12 -3.27
CA HIS A 261 0.09 -15.00 -3.70
C HIS A 261 0.83 -13.66 -3.59
N GLN A 262 1.71 -13.49 -2.58
CA GLN A 262 2.56 -12.30 -2.48
C GLN A 262 3.46 -12.16 -3.71
N LYS A 263 4.10 -13.26 -4.15
CA LYS A 263 4.91 -13.27 -5.38
C LYS A 263 4.08 -13.05 -6.64
N ALA A 264 2.93 -13.72 -6.76
CA ALA A 264 2.04 -13.58 -7.91
C ALA A 264 1.57 -12.12 -8.08
N ASN A 265 1.20 -11.45 -6.99
CA ASN A 265 0.78 -10.04 -7.02
C ASN A 265 1.89 -9.08 -7.52
N LEU A 266 3.16 -9.45 -7.42
CA LEU A 266 4.28 -8.68 -7.97
C LEU A 266 4.62 -9.05 -9.43
N ASP A 267 4.11 -10.19 -9.94
CA ASP A 267 4.36 -10.68 -11.30
C ASP A 267 3.30 -10.14 -12.29
N VAL A 268 3.28 -8.82 -12.47
CA VAL A 268 2.27 -8.09 -13.25
C VAL A 268 2.84 -7.13 -14.29
N PHE A 269 4.18 -7.12 -14.46
CA PHE A 269 4.85 -6.18 -15.36
C PHE A 269 5.22 -6.79 -16.72
N ASP A 270 4.90 -8.06 -16.95
CA ASP A 270 5.21 -8.81 -18.16
C ASP A 270 4.05 -8.87 -19.18
N PHE A 271 2.90 -8.25 -18.86
CA PHE A 271 1.74 -8.17 -19.73
C PHE A 271 1.05 -6.80 -19.63
N GLU A 272 0.20 -6.49 -20.62
CA GLU A 272 -0.62 -5.28 -20.65
C GLU A 272 -2.05 -5.65 -21.04
N LEU A 273 -3.02 -5.05 -20.33
CA LEU A 273 -4.43 -5.11 -20.71
C LEU A 273 -4.67 -4.21 -21.93
N SER A 274 -5.47 -4.67 -22.89
CA SER A 274 -5.91 -3.80 -23.97
C SER A 274 -6.83 -2.68 -23.46
N LYS A 275 -7.05 -1.66 -24.28
CA LYS A 275 -7.99 -0.57 -23.91
C LYS A 275 -9.41 -1.08 -23.73
N GLU A 276 -9.80 -2.04 -24.56
CA GLU A 276 -11.10 -2.69 -24.51
C GLU A 276 -11.26 -3.49 -23.20
N ASP A 277 -10.22 -4.22 -22.78
CA ASP A 277 -10.24 -4.97 -21.53
C ASP A 277 -10.32 -4.05 -20.29
N ILE A 278 -9.62 -2.92 -20.33
CA ILE A 278 -9.74 -1.89 -19.27
C ILE A 278 -11.18 -1.36 -19.20
N GLN A 279 -11.80 -1.11 -20.36
CA GLN A 279 -13.20 -0.66 -20.41
C GLN A 279 -14.18 -1.74 -19.92
N GLU A 280 -13.92 -3.04 -20.21
CA GLU A 280 -14.73 -4.14 -19.66
C GLU A 280 -14.66 -4.15 -18.12
N ILE A 281 -13.49 -3.90 -17.54
CA ILE A 281 -13.34 -3.79 -16.08
C ILE A 281 -14.02 -2.53 -15.53
N ASP A 282 -13.84 -1.39 -16.20
CA ASP A 282 -14.44 -0.11 -15.79
C ASP A 282 -15.98 -0.18 -15.82
N ALA A 283 -16.56 -0.97 -16.73
CA ALA A 283 -18.00 -1.18 -16.83
C ALA A 283 -18.61 -2.00 -15.66
N LEU A 284 -17.78 -2.61 -14.80
CA LEU A 284 -18.23 -3.29 -13.60
C LEU A 284 -18.60 -2.33 -12.46
N ASP A 285 -18.31 -1.04 -12.61
CA ASP A 285 -18.57 -0.01 -11.62
C ASP A 285 -20.04 0.06 -11.21
N LYS A 286 -20.30 0.04 -9.93
CA LYS A 286 -21.65 0.16 -9.34
C LYS A 286 -21.89 1.56 -8.73
N GLY A 287 -20.96 2.49 -8.94
CA GLY A 287 -20.99 3.80 -8.29
C GLY A 287 -20.99 3.67 -6.77
N GLU A 288 -21.73 4.53 -6.09
CA GLU A 288 -21.79 4.53 -4.62
C GLU A 288 -22.30 3.21 -4.02
N GLU A 289 -23.08 2.41 -4.75
CA GLU A 289 -23.51 1.08 -4.30
C GLU A 289 -22.35 0.07 -4.21
N GLY A 290 -21.26 0.34 -4.92
CA GLY A 290 -20.02 -0.46 -4.85
C GLY A 290 -19.11 -0.09 -3.70
N ARG A 291 -19.32 1.06 -3.06
CA ARG A 291 -18.52 1.52 -1.91
C ARG A 291 -18.71 0.60 -0.70
N VAL A 292 -17.65 0.40 0.08
CA VAL A 292 -17.76 -0.25 1.39
C VAL A 292 -18.75 0.52 2.26
N GLU A 293 -19.70 -0.20 2.86
CA GLU A 293 -20.80 0.37 3.64
C GLU A 293 -20.30 1.36 4.70
N ALA A 294 -21.02 2.48 4.83
CA ALA A 294 -20.77 3.55 5.80
C ALA A 294 -19.38 4.22 5.72
N GLN A 295 -18.62 4.05 4.62
CA GLN A 295 -17.29 4.64 4.47
C GLN A 295 -17.25 5.81 3.47
N HIS A 296 -18.32 6.62 3.37
CA HIS A 296 -18.28 7.86 2.61
C HIS A 296 -17.46 8.93 3.36
N PRO A 297 -16.45 9.58 2.73
CA PRO A 297 -15.54 10.52 3.42
C PRO A 297 -16.17 11.68 4.16
N ASN A 298 -17.34 12.14 3.73
CA ASN A 298 -18.08 13.23 4.40
C ASN A 298 -18.94 12.75 5.57
N GLU A 299 -19.14 11.43 5.72
CA GLU A 299 -20.07 10.86 6.70
C GLU A 299 -19.37 9.97 7.72
N TYR A 300 -18.30 9.32 7.29
CA TYR A 300 -17.54 8.39 8.11
C TYR A 300 -16.95 9.08 9.33
N GLU A 301 -17.17 8.48 10.48
CA GLU A 301 -16.51 8.85 11.73
C GLU A 301 -15.57 7.70 12.14
N GLU A 302 -14.31 8.04 12.36
CA GLU A 302 -13.32 7.07 12.82
C GLU A 302 -13.43 6.96 14.34
N PHE A 303 -14.16 5.95 14.78
CA PHE A 303 -14.28 5.65 16.21
C PHE A 303 -13.06 4.87 16.70
N ASP A 304 -12.66 5.11 17.93
CA ASP A 304 -11.54 4.48 18.64
C ASP A 304 -11.71 2.98 18.88
#